data_f3b101f0a93fcc120b98d03a3c4ebfc4
#
_entry.id   f3b101f0a93fcc120b98d03a3c4ebfc4
#
_cell.length_a   1.000
_cell.length_b   1.000
_cell.length_c   1.000
_cell.angle_alpha   90.00
_cell.angle_beta   90.00
_cell.angle_gamma   90.00
#
_symmetry.space_group_name_H-M   'P 1'
#
loop_
_entity.id
_entity.type
_entity.pdbx_description
1 polymer ?
#
loop_
_entity_poly.entity_id
_entity_poly.type
_entity_poly.pdbx_seq_one_letter_code
_entity_poly.pdbx_strand_id
1 'polypeptide(L)'
;MRGGFGRFTQQHPIFTIVKGGVGGRNGLVTLSLSNTDPLFPTFPNVLPGFPPGATLPARSIQEISPDLENEHAWQTSFGVQRQIGSRTSVAIDANINRGVKHGFLDMNAPTPIPKDQLNAALASNPNAVIRTQAQADQTRPQLPGPNGFRHMDVLTNEGRSWYQGVRFSVIHRTTPLTVTASYTRSDAEDMLNHWFSPENSRDPKSDRGPTGADTPHNLVTSWSWNVPGSGAVLGGWRVSAVTHSQSGAPYTIRYAGDPVGYGLGVGAACNSRGCQASTPNGRNTARGMFINYADLTMGKQFQVGADRIEFRADVFTVFNNQNLLAGGYINLVGNPRFGQHTGGSAVLPSRQFQFALTYRF
;
A
#
# COMPACT_ATOMS: atom_id res chain seq x y z
N MET A 1 -7.36 -0.08 33.27
CA MET A 1 -6.11 -0.29 32.50
C MET A 1 -6.17 -1.65 31.85
N ARG A 2 -5.59 -1.80 30.66
CA ARG A 2 -5.47 -3.05 29.90
C ARG A 2 -4.11 -3.09 29.22
N GLY A 3 -3.58 -4.29 29.01
CA GLY A 3 -2.33 -4.49 28.30
C GLY A 3 -2.21 -5.91 27.80
N GLY A 4 -1.42 -6.12 26.78
CA GLY A 4 -1.16 -7.42 26.20
C GLY A 4 0.19 -7.45 25.48
N PHE A 5 0.81 -8.60 25.50
CA PHE A 5 2.02 -8.90 24.77
C PHE A 5 1.95 -10.31 24.21
N GLY A 6 2.35 -10.50 22.97
CA GLY A 6 2.31 -11.81 22.33
C GLY A 6 3.11 -11.89 21.05
N ARG A 7 3.47 -13.12 20.67
CA ARG A 7 4.01 -13.46 19.36
C ARG A 7 2.92 -14.09 18.52
N PHE A 8 2.68 -13.54 17.35
CA PHE A 8 1.71 -14.02 16.38
C PHE A 8 2.45 -14.50 15.15
N THR A 9 2.16 -15.72 14.72
CA THR A 9 2.84 -16.38 13.60
C THR A 9 1.84 -16.58 12.47
N GLN A 10 2.26 -16.28 11.26
CA GLN A 10 1.50 -16.51 10.04
C GLN A 10 2.09 -17.71 9.30
N GLN A 11 1.22 -18.56 8.75
CA GLN A 11 1.67 -19.62 7.83
C GLN A 11 2.15 -19.02 6.51
N HIS A 12 3.09 -19.71 5.86
CA HIS A 12 3.56 -19.33 4.53
C HIS A 12 2.39 -19.27 3.55
N PRO A 13 2.18 -18.18 2.83
CA PRO A 13 1.23 -18.16 1.72
C PRO A 13 1.66 -19.20 0.67
N ILE A 14 0.74 -20.06 0.24
CA ILE A 14 0.99 -21.09 -0.81
C ILE A 14 1.66 -20.46 -2.04
N PHE A 15 1.25 -19.25 -2.40
CA PHE A 15 1.83 -18.50 -3.50
C PHE A 15 3.35 -18.31 -3.38
N THR A 16 3.88 -18.08 -2.19
CA THR A 16 5.31 -17.91 -1.93
C THR A 16 6.08 -19.19 -2.23
N ILE A 17 5.50 -20.33 -1.84
CA ILE A 17 6.07 -21.67 -2.11
C ILE A 17 6.02 -21.98 -3.62
N VAL A 18 4.87 -21.69 -4.27
CA VAL A 18 4.70 -21.91 -5.71
C VAL A 18 5.68 -21.06 -6.52
N LYS A 19 5.87 -19.80 -6.14
CA LYS A 19 6.78 -18.89 -6.83
C LYS A 19 8.24 -19.37 -6.75
N GLY A 20 8.67 -19.84 -5.59
CA GLY A 20 10.00 -20.45 -5.42
C GLY A 20 10.15 -21.79 -6.13
N GLY A 21 9.11 -22.63 -6.14
CA GLY A 21 9.13 -23.92 -6.81
C GLY A 21 9.09 -23.84 -8.35
N VAL A 22 8.29 -22.93 -8.91
CA VAL A 22 8.17 -22.74 -10.36
C VAL A 22 9.36 -22.00 -10.95
N GLY A 23 9.96 -21.07 -10.18
CA GLY A 23 11.14 -20.31 -10.59
C GLY A 23 12.49 -20.97 -10.29
N GLY A 24 12.51 -22.23 -9.79
CA GLY A 24 13.73 -22.91 -9.35
C GLY A 24 14.82 -23.06 -10.43
N ARG A 25 15.89 -23.80 -10.12
CA ARG A 25 17.14 -23.86 -10.94
C ARG A 25 16.98 -24.18 -12.42
N ASN A 26 15.86 -24.79 -12.81
CA ASN A 26 15.50 -25.04 -14.21
C ASN A 26 14.67 -23.91 -14.83
N GLY A 27 14.54 -22.83 -14.15
CA GLY A 27 13.75 -21.62 -14.29
C GLY A 27 13.16 -21.31 -15.68
N LEU A 28 12.03 -20.64 -15.68
CA LEU A 28 11.38 -20.13 -16.88
C LEU A 28 12.28 -19.06 -17.54
N VAL A 29 12.58 -19.26 -18.82
CA VAL A 29 13.16 -18.20 -19.66
C VAL A 29 12.01 -17.48 -20.35
N THR A 30 11.90 -16.18 -20.12
CA THR A 30 10.93 -15.34 -20.81
C THR A 30 11.63 -14.57 -21.92
N LEU A 31 11.23 -14.81 -23.17
CA LEU A 31 11.62 -13.99 -24.30
C LEU A 31 10.49 -13.02 -24.61
N SER A 32 10.76 -11.72 -24.52
CA SER A 32 9.80 -10.67 -24.88
C SER A 32 10.14 -10.19 -26.29
N LEU A 33 9.22 -10.36 -27.22
CA LEU A 33 9.33 -9.88 -28.59
C LEU A 33 8.38 -8.69 -28.78
N SER A 34 8.87 -7.63 -29.41
CA SER A 34 8.02 -6.51 -29.85
C SER A 34 7.51 -6.78 -31.27
N ASN A 35 6.46 -6.09 -31.68
CA ASN A 35 5.92 -6.19 -33.05
C ASN A 35 6.90 -5.73 -34.15
N THR A 36 7.99 -5.09 -33.78
CA THR A 36 9.07 -4.69 -34.68
C THR A 36 10.21 -5.70 -34.71
N ASP A 37 10.17 -6.74 -33.90
CA ASP A 37 11.19 -7.78 -33.84
C ASP A 37 11.03 -8.71 -35.04
N PRO A 38 12.10 -9.02 -35.80
CA PRO A 38 12.04 -9.98 -36.94
C PRO A 38 11.53 -11.37 -36.56
N LEU A 39 11.65 -11.73 -35.29
CA LEU A 39 11.19 -13.01 -34.74
C LEU A 39 9.76 -12.94 -34.19
N PHE A 40 9.08 -11.79 -34.32
CA PHE A 40 7.72 -11.65 -33.82
C PHE A 40 6.75 -12.54 -34.61
N PRO A 41 5.96 -13.41 -33.95
CA PRO A 41 5.05 -14.31 -34.62
C PRO A 41 3.91 -13.56 -35.31
N THR A 42 3.60 -13.97 -36.54
CA THR A 42 2.42 -13.46 -37.27
C THR A 42 1.31 -14.50 -37.22
N PHE A 43 0.10 -14.04 -36.87
CA PHE A 43 -1.08 -14.91 -36.85
C PHE A 43 -1.34 -15.48 -38.27
N PRO A 44 -1.67 -16.77 -38.47
CA PRO A 44 -1.97 -17.79 -37.46
C PRO A 44 -0.76 -18.59 -36.96
N ASN A 45 0.45 -18.23 -37.33
CA ASN A 45 1.66 -18.94 -36.96
C ASN A 45 2.08 -18.60 -35.54
N VAL A 46 1.63 -19.40 -34.58
CA VAL A 46 2.11 -19.33 -33.18
C VAL A 46 3.46 -20.05 -33.08
N LEU A 47 4.33 -19.50 -32.22
CA LEU A 47 5.65 -20.12 -31.99
C LEU A 47 5.49 -21.49 -31.32
N PRO A 48 5.92 -22.59 -31.93
CA PRO A 48 5.94 -23.90 -31.29
C PRO A 48 7.03 -24.00 -30.20
N GLY A 49 7.90 -22.98 -30.11
CA GLY A 49 9.03 -22.90 -29.20
C GLY A 49 9.83 -21.62 -29.44
N PHE A 50 11.05 -21.55 -28.93
CA PHE A 50 11.93 -20.42 -29.22
C PHE A 50 12.32 -20.42 -30.71
N PRO A 51 12.32 -19.25 -31.38
CA PRO A 51 12.75 -19.18 -32.78
C PRO A 51 14.20 -19.68 -32.94
N PRO A 52 14.52 -20.41 -33.99
CA PRO A 52 15.90 -20.79 -34.30
C PRO A 52 16.78 -19.53 -34.40
N GLY A 53 17.94 -19.55 -33.74
CA GLY A 53 18.87 -18.41 -33.74
C GLY A 53 18.53 -17.30 -32.74
N ALA A 54 17.44 -17.41 -31.98
CA ALA A 54 17.16 -16.44 -30.91
C ALA A 54 18.23 -16.50 -29.82
N THR A 55 18.82 -15.33 -29.50
CA THR A 55 19.69 -15.19 -28.33
C THR A 55 18.83 -15.18 -27.11
N LEU A 56 18.85 -16.22 -26.31
CA LEU A 56 18.10 -16.31 -25.08
C LEU A 56 18.72 -15.36 -24.03
N PRO A 57 17.90 -14.58 -23.32
CA PRO A 57 18.39 -13.77 -22.20
C PRO A 57 18.95 -14.68 -21.10
N ALA A 58 19.89 -14.17 -20.32
CA ALA A 58 20.40 -14.88 -19.17
C ALA A 58 19.25 -15.20 -18.20
N ARG A 59 19.20 -16.43 -17.72
CA ARG A 59 18.14 -16.94 -16.84
C ARG A 59 18.10 -16.19 -15.52
N SER A 60 16.92 -16.07 -14.96
CA SER A 60 16.73 -15.67 -13.56
C SER A 60 16.08 -16.83 -12.81
N ILE A 61 16.52 -17.08 -11.59
CA ILE A 61 15.98 -18.14 -10.75
C ILE A 61 15.38 -17.56 -9.47
N GLN A 62 14.44 -18.30 -8.90
CA GLN A 62 13.87 -18.00 -7.59
C GLN A 62 14.01 -19.24 -6.73
N GLU A 63 14.54 -19.08 -5.55
CA GLU A 63 14.77 -20.15 -4.58
C GLU A 63 14.17 -19.77 -3.22
N ILE A 64 14.00 -20.77 -2.39
CA ILE A 64 13.57 -20.61 -0.99
C ILE A 64 14.78 -20.95 -0.13
N SER A 65 15.10 -20.07 0.82
CA SER A 65 16.14 -20.37 1.80
C SER A 65 15.81 -21.64 2.57
N PRO A 66 16.77 -22.57 2.74
CA PRO A 66 16.55 -23.77 3.54
C PRO A 66 16.23 -23.44 5.01
N ASP A 67 16.61 -22.26 5.49
CA ASP A 67 16.38 -21.78 6.86
C ASP A 67 15.12 -20.88 6.95
N LEU A 68 14.20 -20.99 5.98
CA LEU A 68 13.01 -20.16 5.97
C LEU A 68 12.09 -20.52 7.14
N GLU A 69 11.84 -19.52 8.00
CA GLU A 69 10.90 -19.62 9.12
C GLU A 69 9.54 -18.99 8.78
N ASN A 70 8.50 -19.35 9.51
CA ASN A 70 7.21 -18.66 9.42
C ASN A 70 7.33 -17.19 9.82
N GLU A 71 6.68 -16.32 9.04
CA GLU A 71 6.55 -14.91 9.40
C GLU A 71 5.90 -14.76 10.78
N HIS A 72 6.39 -13.82 11.56
CA HIS A 72 5.82 -13.56 12.87
C HIS A 72 5.96 -12.10 13.27
N ALA A 73 5.08 -11.69 14.18
CA ALA A 73 5.13 -10.37 14.77
C ALA A 73 5.02 -10.43 16.29
N TRP A 74 5.84 -9.65 16.97
CA TRP A 74 5.66 -9.31 18.37
C TRP A 74 4.75 -8.11 18.48
N GLN A 75 3.65 -8.27 19.19
CA GLN A 75 2.65 -7.24 19.40
C GLN A 75 2.57 -6.89 20.87
N THR A 76 2.63 -5.60 21.15
CA THR A 76 2.47 -5.03 22.49
C THR A 76 1.37 -4.00 22.45
N SER A 77 0.46 -4.06 23.40
CA SER A 77 -0.58 -3.06 23.57
C SER A 77 -0.70 -2.63 25.03
N PHE A 78 -0.98 -1.34 25.20
CA PHE A 78 -1.29 -0.76 26.50
C PHE A 78 -2.41 0.25 26.35
N GLY A 79 -3.38 0.23 27.27
CA GLY A 79 -4.50 1.16 27.21
C GLY A 79 -5.01 1.57 28.58
N VAL A 80 -5.43 2.81 28.66
CA VAL A 80 -6.11 3.37 29.82
C VAL A 80 -7.45 3.93 29.38
N GLN A 81 -8.50 3.56 30.09
CA GLN A 81 -9.83 4.10 29.88
C GLN A 81 -10.37 4.64 31.19
N ARG A 82 -10.99 5.80 31.13
CA ARG A 82 -11.62 6.44 32.28
C ARG A 82 -12.99 6.98 31.92
N GLN A 83 -13.93 6.76 32.80
CA GLN A 83 -15.23 7.39 32.73
C GLN A 83 -15.16 8.76 33.43
N ILE A 84 -15.64 9.80 32.76
CA ILE A 84 -15.73 11.15 33.27
C ILE A 84 -17.21 11.49 33.47
N GLY A 85 -17.63 11.53 34.72
CA GLY A 85 -19.06 11.62 35.06
C GLY A 85 -19.82 10.40 34.58
N SER A 86 -21.14 10.48 34.43
CA SER A 86 -22.01 9.38 34.01
C SER A 86 -22.15 9.21 32.49
N ARG A 87 -21.66 10.16 31.72
CA ARG A 87 -22.00 10.28 30.28
C ARG A 87 -20.82 10.20 29.32
N THR A 88 -19.60 10.38 29.80
CA THR A 88 -18.40 10.47 28.95
C THR A 88 -17.39 9.41 29.34
N SER A 89 -16.85 8.71 28.34
CA SER A 89 -15.71 7.82 28.49
C SER A 89 -14.60 8.25 27.55
N VAL A 90 -13.38 8.33 28.07
CA VAL A 90 -12.16 8.61 27.29
C VAL A 90 -11.20 7.47 27.40
N ALA A 91 -10.49 7.16 26.32
CA ALA A 91 -9.47 6.15 26.32
C ALA A 91 -8.24 6.59 25.51
N ILE A 92 -7.08 6.11 25.96
CA ILE A 92 -5.81 6.20 25.25
C ILE A 92 -5.27 4.79 25.13
N ASP A 93 -4.99 4.36 23.90
CA ASP A 93 -4.42 3.06 23.59
C ASP A 93 -3.13 3.24 22.78
N ALA A 94 -2.06 2.60 23.20
CA ALA A 94 -0.81 2.52 22.48
C ALA A 94 -0.58 1.09 21.96
N ASN A 95 -0.12 0.97 20.70
CA ASN A 95 0.19 -0.30 20.08
C ASN A 95 1.56 -0.24 19.42
N ILE A 96 2.37 -1.27 19.63
CA ILE A 96 3.69 -1.43 19.02
C ILE A 96 3.76 -2.83 18.43
N ASN A 97 4.10 -2.91 17.13
CA ASN A 97 4.30 -4.18 16.44
C ASN A 97 5.71 -4.20 15.83
N ARG A 98 6.37 -5.34 15.95
CA ARG A 98 7.67 -5.61 15.33
C ARG A 98 7.59 -6.94 14.61
N GLY A 99 7.66 -6.91 13.29
CA GLY A 99 7.49 -8.09 12.45
C GLY A 99 8.81 -8.57 11.84
N VAL A 100 8.94 -9.88 11.76
CA VAL A 100 9.84 -10.57 10.83
C VAL A 100 8.98 -11.08 9.71
N LYS A 101 9.32 -10.71 8.49
CA LYS A 101 8.59 -11.10 7.29
C LYS A 101 9.54 -11.58 6.20
N HIS A 102 8.98 -12.27 5.24
CA HIS A 102 9.75 -12.72 4.09
C HIS A 102 10.06 -11.58 3.14
N GLY A 103 11.15 -11.74 2.43
CA GLY A 103 11.54 -10.88 1.33
C GLY A 103 12.51 -11.58 0.43
N PHE A 104 12.44 -11.29 -0.86
CA PHE A 104 13.41 -11.80 -1.82
C PHE A 104 14.68 -10.95 -1.80
N LEU A 105 15.83 -11.61 -1.77
CA LEU A 105 17.15 -10.99 -2.00
C LEU A 105 17.75 -11.56 -3.27
N ASP A 106 18.22 -10.69 -4.17
CA ASP A 106 19.01 -11.11 -5.33
C ASP A 106 20.46 -11.40 -4.90
N MET A 107 20.77 -12.67 -4.74
CA MET A 107 22.12 -13.14 -4.35
C MET A 107 23.15 -12.89 -5.45
N ASN A 108 22.70 -12.61 -6.67
CA ASN A 108 23.57 -12.22 -7.79
C ASN A 108 23.45 -10.72 -8.10
N ALA A 109 23.04 -9.88 -7.14
CA ALA A 109 22.93 -8.44 -7.33
C ALA A 109 24.27 -7.82 -7.72
N PRO A 110 24.28 -6.87 -8.68
CA PRO A 110 25.48 -6.12 -9.01
C PRO A 110 25.91 -5.25 -7.83
N THR A 111 27.16 -4.80 -7.85
CA THR A 111 27.64 -3.85 -6.84
C THR A 111 26.85 -2.54 -6.94
N PRO A 112 26.28 -2.01 -5.84
CA PRO A 112 25.53 -0.78 -5.87
C PRO A 112 26.40 0.42 -6.21
N ILE A 113 25.81 1.43 -6.84
CA ILE A 113 26.45 2.74 -6.98
C ILE A 113 26.32 3.48 -5.65
N PRO A 114 27.39 4.16 -5.17
CA PRO A 114 27.31 4.99 -3.99
C PRO A 114 26.17 6.01 -4.07
N LYS A 115 25.42 6.16 -2.97
CA LYS A 115 24.20 6.97 -2.93
C LYS A 115 24.46 8.46 -3.21
N ASP A 116 25.58 8.97 -2.78
CA ASP A 116 26.02 10.35 -3.05
C ASP A 116 26.29 10.57 -4.55
N GLN A 117 26.96 9.65 -5.21
CA GLN A 117 27.18 9.68 -6.67
C GLN A 117 25.86 9.60 -7.44
N LEU A 118 24.95 8.70 -7.04
CA LEU A 118 23.62 8.59 -7.64
C LEU A 118 22.82 9.90 -7.48
N ASN A 119 22.80 10.44 -6.27
CA ASN A 119 22.09 11.67 -5.96
C ASN A 119 22.63 12.86 -6.75
N ALA A 120 23.95 13.00 -6.84
CA ALA A 120 24.57 14.10 -7.60
C ALA A 120 24.24 14.02 -9.10
N ALA A 121 24.28 12.83 -9.68
CA ALA A 121 23.96 12.63 -11.09
C ALA A 121 22.47 12.91 -11.38
N LEU A 122 21.56 12.40 -10.57
CA LEU A 122 20.12 12.57 -10.75
C LEU A 122 19.66 14.01 -10.45
N ALA A 123 20.35 14.73 -9.56
CA ALA A 123 20.06 16.14 -9.31
C ALA A 123 20.42 17.02 -10.52
N SER A 124 21.49 16.69 -11.24
CA SER A 124 21.90 17.41 -12.45
C SER A 124 21.09 17.02 -13.68
N ASN A 125 20.74 15.75 -13.81
CA ASN A 125 19.94 15.21 -14.91
C ASN A 125 19.03 14.08 -14.42
N PRO A 126 17.70 14.27 -14.32
CA PRO A 126 16.77 13.23 -13.91
C PRO A 126 16.76 11.97 -14.79
N ASN A 127 17.30 12.08 -16.01
CA ASN A 127 17.41 10.97 -16.95
C ASN A 127 18.85 10.43 -17.05
N ALA A 128 19.72 10.75 -16.09
CA ALA A 128 21.10 10.29 -16.11
C ALA A 128 21.19 8.77 -16.11
N VAL A 129 22.02 8.22 -16.98
CA VAL A 129 22.46 6.82 -16.97
C VAL A 129 23.89 6.84 -16.44
N ILE A 130 24.09 6.40 -15.20
CA ILE A 130 25.38 6.41 -14.53
C ILE A 130 26.19 5.20 -14.94
N ARG A 131 25.50 4.08 -15.16
CA ARG A 131 26.07 2.81 -15.52
C ARG A 131 25.11 2.03 -16.41
N THR A 132 25.61 1.50 -17.51
CA THR A 132 24.83 0.60 -18.39
C THR A 132 24.61 -0.76 -17.72
N GLN A 133 23.62 -1.50 -18.21
CA GLN A 133 23.37 -2.87 -17.73
C GLN A 133 24.60 -3.78 -17.92
N ALA A 134 25.29 -3.68 -19.05
CA ALA A 134 26.50 -4.49 -19.30
C ALA A 134 27.62 -4.16 -18.28
N GLN A 135 27.80 -2.89 -17.92
CA GLN A 135 28.75 -2.47 -16.89
C GLN A 135 28.32 -2.98 -15.50
N ALA A 136 27.03 -2.98 -15.20
CA ALA A 136 26.51 -3.50 -13.94
C ALA A 136 26.72 -5.04 -13.87
N ASP A 137 26.45 -5.74 -14.95
CA ASP A 137 26.60 -7.20 -15.01
C ASP A 137 28.05 -7.64 -14.74
N GLN A 138 29.05 -6.84 -15.12
CA GLN A 138 30.46 -7.11 -14.79
C GLN A 138 30.77 -7.06 -13.28
N THR A 139 29.91 -6.47 -12.48
CA THR A 139 30.09 -6.37 -11.01
C THR A 139 29.31 -7.43 -10.24
N ARG A 140 28.59 -8.31 -10.93
CA ARG A 140 27.85 -9.41 -10.31
C ARG A 140 28.76 -10.50 -9.81
N PRO A 141 28.43 -11.21 -8.72
CA PRO A 141 29.16 -12.41 -8.30
C PRO A 141 29.34 -13.47 -9.39
N GLN A 142 28.29 -13.63 -10.22
CA GLN A 142 28.32 -14.50 -11.38
C GLN A 142 27.93 -13.71 -12.63
N LEU A 143 28.73 -13.76 -13.67
CA LEU A 143 28.42 -13.11 -14.94
C LEU A 143 27.18 -13.76 -15.58
N PRO A 144 26.19 -12.96 -16.01
CA PRO A 144 25.08 -13.46 -16.78
C PRO A 144 25.55 -14.07 -18.11
N GLY A 145 25.01 -15.23 -18.50
CA GLY A 145 25.37 -15.90 -19.74
C GLY A 145 24.62 -17.22 -19.89
N PRO A 146 25.00 -18.04 -20.89
CA PRO A 146 24.32 -19.33 -21.14
C PRO A 146 24.28 -20.26 -19.93
N ASN A 147 25.34 -20.23 -19.12
CA ASN A 147 25.49 -21.07 -17.93
C ASN A 147 25.40 -20.26 -16.62
N GLY A 148 25.17 -18.96 -16.71
CA GLY A 148 25.03 -18.05 -15.56
C GLY A 148 23.60 -17.56 -15.38
N PHE A 149 23.37 -16.89 -14.27
CA PHE A 149 22.06 -16.30 -13.94
C PHE A 149 22.18 -14.77 -13.88
N ARG A 150 21.16 -14.08 -14.37
CA ARG A 150 21.09 -12.63 -14.18
C ARG A 150 20.70 -12.30 -12.75
N HIS A 151 19.66 -12.95 -12.27
CA HIS A 151 19.17 -12.78 -10.91
C HIS A 151 19.02 -14.13 -10.23
N MET A 152 19.37 -14.16 -8.96
CA MET A 152 19.21 -15.32 -8.07
C MET A 152 18.40 -14.85 -6.87
N ASP A 153 17.08 -14.77 -7.02
CA ASP A 153 16.18 -14.29 -5.99
C ASP A 153 15.92 -15.38 -4.96
N VAL A 154 16.43 -15.23 -3.77
CA VAL A 154 16.21 -16.15 -2.65
C VAL A 154 15.24 -15.55 -1.68
N LEU A 155 14.16 -16.28 -1.36
CA LEU A 155 13.23 -15.91 -0.31
C LEU A 155 13.88 -16.14 1.05
N THR A 156 13.95 -15.10 1.85
CA THR A 156 14.66 -15.08 3.15
C THR A 156 13.79 -14.54 4.27
N ASN A 157 14.30 -14.62 5.50
CA ASN A 157 13.69 -14.05 6.70
C ASN A 157 14.20 -12.62 6.99
N GLU A 158 14.83 -11.95 6.04
CA GLU A 158 15.48 -10.65 6.27
C GLU A 158 14.49 -9.48 6.31
N GLY A 159 13.27 -9.68 5.87
CA GLY A 159 12.24 -8.65 5.93
C GLY A 159 11.89 -8.25 7.36
N ARG A 160 11.71 -6.96 7.59
CA ARG A 160 11.30 -6.40 8.88
C ARG A 160 10.15 -5.42 8.69
N SER A 161 9.34 -5.31 9.72
CA SER A 161 8.29 -4.29 9.77
C SER A 161 8.20 -3.68 11.16
N TRP A 162 7.85 -2.42 11.20
CA TRP A 162 7.69 -1.63 12.40
C TRP A 162 6.38 -0.87 12.32
N TYR A 163 5.61 -0.98 13.37
CA TYR A 163 4.42 -0.15 13.56
C TYR A 163 4.40 0.36 14.98
N GLN A 164 4.04 1.61 15.14
CA GLN A 164 3.72 2.20 16.41
C GLN A 164 2.57 3.19 16.23
N GLY A 165 1.64 3.18 17.17
CA GLY A 165 0.49 4.07 17.09
C GLY A 165 -0.11 4.34 18.46
N VAL A 166 -0.65 5.55 18.60
CA VAL A 166 -1.43 5.96 19.76
C VAL A 166 -2.81 6.39 19.29
N ARG A 167 -3.83 5.83 19.90
CA ARG A 167 -5.23 6.15 19.63
C ARG A 167 -5.84 6.84 20.83
N PHE A 168 -6.45 7.97 20.57
CA PHE A 168 -7.32 8.68 21.51
C PHE A 168 -8.77 8.43 21.12
N SER A 169 -9.62 8.06 22.07
CA SER A 169 -11.04 7.87 21.80
C SER A 169 -11.90 8.52 22.87
N VAL A 170 -13.04 9.04 22.43
CA VAL A 170 -14.05 9.59 23.30
C VAL A 170 -15.42 9.06 22.91
N ILE A 171 -16.21 8.71 23.90
CA ILE A 171 -17.62 8.36 23.74
C ILE A 171 -18.42 9.25 24.71
N HIS A 172 -19.35 10.01 24.16
CA HIS A 172 -20.27 10.83 24.95
C HIS A 172 -21.71 10.44 24.64
N ARG A 173 -22.51 10.17 25.68
CA ARG A 173 -23.91 9.73 25.54
C ARG A 173 -24.81 10.54 26.42
N THR A 174 -25.76 11.21 25.78
CA THR A 174 -26.91 11.88 26.44
C THR A 174 -28.20 11.42 25.75
N THR A 175 -29.34 11.72 26.34
CA THR A 175 -30.62 11.34 25.74
C THR A 175 -30.84 11.93 24.35
N PRO A 176 -30.53 13.23 24.03
CA PRO A 176 -30.65 13.64 22.63
C PRO A 176 -29.45 13.30 21.76
N LEU A 177 -28.23 13.17 22.32
CA LEU A 177 -26.99 13.13 21.53
C LEU A 177 -26.06 12.01 21.98
N THR A 178 -25.59 11.21 21.02
CA THR A 178 -24.47 10.29 21.18
C THR A 178 -23.35 10.71 20.22
N VAL A 179 -22.13 10.81 20.71
CA VAL A 179 -20.93 11.12 19.91
C VAL A 179 -19.86 10.08 20.23
N THR A 180 -19.24 9.56 19.17
CA THR A 180 -18.01 8.75 19.28
C THR A 180 -16.98 9.39 18.38
N ALA A 181 -15.76 9.60 18.88
CA ALA A 181 -14.64 10.06 18.11
C ALA A 181 -13.40 9.23 18.43
N SER A 182 -12.61 8.91 17.42
CA SER A 182 -11.36 8.17 17.55
C SER A 182 -10.33 8.80 16.63
N TYR A 183 -9.21 9.23 17.20
CA TYR A 183 -8.07 9.74 16.46
C TYR A 183 -6.86 8.84 16.70
N THR A 184 -6.23 8.40 15.63
CA THR A 184 -4.99 7.61 15.68
C THR A 184 -3.86 8.41 15.06
N ARG A 185 -2.75 8.54 15.80
CA ARG A 185 -1.45 8.94 15.26
C ARG A 185 -0.59 7.69 15.19
N SER A 186 -0.11 7.35 14.00
CA SER A 186 0.71 6.16 13.79
C SER A 186 1.88 6.42 12.85
N ASP A 187 2.79 5.46 12.85
CA ASP A 187 3.94 5.37 11.97
C ASP A 187 4.13 3.90 11.62
N ALA A 188 4.20 3.60 10.34
CA ALA A 188 4.34 2.25 9.82
C ALA A 188 5.45 2.20 8.78
N GLU A 189 6.51 1.47 9.08
CA GLU A 189 7.64 1.26 8.17
C GLU A 189 7.85 -0.22 7.90
N ASP A 190 8.45 -0.51 6.77
CA ASP A 190 9.00 -1.83 6.49
C ASP A 190 10.27 -1.73 5.64
N MET A 191 10.97 -2.84 5.56
CA MET A 191 12.01 -3.11 4.57
C MET A 191 11.69 -4.45 3.93
N LEU A 192 11.90 -4.58 2.68
CA LEU A 192 11.52 -5.71 1.84
C LEU A 192 10.01 -5.92 1.71
N ASN A 193 9.64 -6.34 0.54
CA ASN A 193 8.27 -6.65 0.18
C ASN A 193 8.25 -8.12 -0.26
N HIS A 194 7.22 -8.88 0.07
CA HIS A 194 7.06 -10.27 -0.35
C HIS A 194 7.20 -10.53 -1.84
N TRP A 195 7.02 -9.49 -2.65
CA TRP A 195 6.93 -9.61 -4.09
C TRP A 195 8.21 -9.22 -4.81
N PHE A 196 9.08 -8.42 -4.17
CA PHE A 196 10.17 -7.73 -4.83
C PHE A 196 11.45 -7.80 -4.00
N SER A 197 12.57 -7.99 -4.69
CA SER A 197 13.89 -7.77 -4.07
C SER A 197 14.13 -6.28 -3.89
N PRO A 198 14.86 -5.85 -2.85
CA PRO A 198 15.26 -4.47 -2.70
C PRO A 198 16.19 -4.07 -3.85
N GLU A 199 16.32 -2.79 -4.10
CA GLU A 199 17.25 -2.29 -5.12
C GLU A 199 18.69 -2.68 -4.77
N ASN A 200 19.04 -2.59 -3.49
CA ASN A 200 20.32 -3.06 -2.98
C ASN A 200 20.15 -4.31 -2.13
N SER A 201 20.18 -5.49 -2.75
CA SER A 201 20.11 -6.76 -2.04
C SER A 201 21.33 -7.05 -1.14
N ARG A 202 22.43 -6.29 -1.29
CA ARG A 202 23.60 -6.39 -0.40
C ARG A 202 23.44 -5.57 0.89
N ASP A 203 22.57 -4.59 0.87
CA ASP A 203 22.13 -3.84 2.06
C ASP A 203 20.64 -3.61 2.03
N PRO A 204 19.83 -4.62 2.37
CA PRO A 204 18.39 -4.52 2.33
C PRO A 204 17.82 -3.48 3.32
N LYS A 205 18.62 -3.06 4.31
CA LYS A 205 18.22 -2.02 5.27
C LYS A 205 18.11 -0.64 4.62
N SER A 206 18.84 -0.43 3.53
CA SER A 206 18.75 0.83 2.75
C SER A 206 17.37 1.04 2.12
N ASP A 207 16.55 -0.01 2.00
CA ASP A 207 15.19 0.02 1.47
C ASP A 207 14.12 0.29 2.56
N ARG A 208 14.53 0.56 3.79
CA ARG A 208 13.60 0.91 4.87
C ARG A 208 12.89 2.23 4.57
N GLY A 209 11.59 2.21 4.70
CA GLY A 209 10.74 3.39 4.49
C GLY A 209 9.30 3.13 4.89
N PRO A 210 8.43 4.14 4.79
CA PRO A 210 7.01 3.98 5.08
C PRO A 210 6.38 2.83 4.30
N THR A 211 5.51 2.04 4.93
CA THR A 211 4.74 1.01 4.22
C THR A 211 3.75 1.68 3.26
N GLY A 212 3.33 0.98 2.20
CA GLY A 212 2.32 1.49 1.29
C GLY A 212 0.95 1.77 1.95
N ALA A 213 0.73 1.25 3.14
CA ALA A 213 -0.49 1.46 3.94
C ALA A 213 -0.29 2.45 5.10
N ASP A 214 0.87 3.12 5.19
CA ASP A 214 1.13 4.07 6.27
C ASP A 214 0.18 5.28 6.19
N THR A 215 -0.59 5.46 7.26
CA THR A 215 -1.56 6.56 7.42
C THR A 215 -1.33 7.25 8.77
N PRO A 216 -0.39 8.22 8.85
CA PRO A 216 0.01 8.84 10.11
C PRO A 216 -1.11 9.46 10.91
N HIS A 217 -2.13 9.97 10.26
CA HIS A 217 -3.29 10.58 10.89
C HIS A 217 -4.56 9.91 10.40
N ASN A 218 -5.39 9.45 11.33
CA ASN A 218 -6.69 8.88 11.04
C ASN A 218 -7.69 9.31 12.10
N LEU A 219 -8.71 10.07 11.70
CA LEU A 219 -9.81 10.53 12.53
C LEU A 219 -11.11 9.94 12.02
N VAL A 220 -11.82 9.23 12.87
CA VAL A 220 -13.17 8.74 12.61
C VAL A 220 -14.09 9.32 13.67
N THR A 221 -15.20 9.93 13.25
CA THR A 221 -16.24 10.36 14.16
C THR A 221 -17.59 9.80 13.74
N SER A 222 -18.43 9.52 14.72
CA SER A 222 -19.84 9.24 14.47
C SER A 222 -20.69 9.96 15.52
N TRP A 223 -21.82 10.46 15.09
CA TRP A 223 -22.78 11.05 16.01
C TRP A 223 -24.21 10.75 15.57
N SER A 224 -25.09 10.70 16.54
CA SER A 224 -26.52 10.53 16.34
C SER A 224 -27.26 11.45 17.29
N TRP A 225 -28.12 12.27 16.75
CA TRP A 225 -28.89 13.26 17.47
C TRP A 225 -30.38 13.05 17.26
N ASN A 226 -31.10 12.76 18.34
CA ASN A 226 -32.54 12.80 18.36
C ASN A 226 -32.95 14.26 18.56
N VAL A 227 -33.44 14.90 17.51
CA VAL A 227 -33.78 16.32 17.54
C VAL A 227 -34.89 16.57 18.57
N PRO A 228 -34.68 17.40 19.57
CA PRO A 228 -35.72 17.73 20.52
C PRO A 228 -36.88 18.45 19.80
N GLY A 229 -38.10 17.98 20.00
CA GLY A 229 -39.28 18.57 19.40
C GLY A 229 -40.52 17.77 19.73
N SER A 230 -41.68 18.39 19.62
CA SER A 230 -42.98 17.76 19.84
C SER A 230 -43.87 17.98 18.63
N GLY A 231 -44.92 17.16 18.56
CA GLY A 231 -45.89 17.18 17.46
C GLY A 231 -45.44 16.55 16.17
N ALA A 232 -46.30 16.50 15.19
CA ALA A 232 -46.13 15.74 13.93
C ALA A 232 -45.01 16.31 13.04
N VAL A 233 -44.73 17.60 13.12
CA VAL A 233 -43.75 18.27 12.25
C VAL A 233 -42.34 18.26 12.89
N LEU A 234 -42.19 18.69 14.13
CA LEU A 234 -40.92 18.89 14.81
C LEU A 234 -40.44 17.67 15.59
N GLY A 235 -41.35 16.81 16.06
CA GLY A 235 -40.99 15.60 16.80
C GLY A 235 -40.51 14.44 15.91
N GLY A 236 -39.81 13.49 16.49
CA GLY A 236 -39.44 12.22 15.83
C GLY A 236 -38.33 12.31 14.79
N TRP A 237 -37.60 13.41 14.69
CA TRP A 237 -36.43 13.50 13.84
C TRP A 237 -35.19 12.90 14.50
N ARG A 238 -34.42 12.17 13.68
CA ARG A 238 -33.08 11.69 14.03
C ARG A 238 -32.11 12.08 12.92
N VAL A 239 -31.01 12.68 13.28
CA VAL A 239 -29.93 13.01 12.36
C VAL A 239 -28.67 12.30 12.84
N SER A 240 -27.98 11.60 11.94
CA SER A 240 -26.77 10.87 12.24
C SER A 240 -25.72 11.12 11.16
N ALA A 241 -24.45 11.17 11.53
CA ALA A 241 -23.38 11.23 10.55
C ALA A 241 -22.19 10.38 10.98
N VAL A 242 -21.45 9.94 9.99
CA VAL A 242 -20.12 9.33 10.13
C VAL A 242 -19.15 10.15 9.29
N THR A 243 -18.04 10.56 9.89
CA THR A 243 -16.95 11.23 9.15
C THR A 243 -15.68 10.41 9.23
N HIS A 244 -14.94 10.41 8.15
CA HIS A 244 -13.62 9.81 8.10
C HIS A 244 -12.64 10.79 7.46
N SER A 245 -11.52 11.00 8.13
CA SER A 245 -10.45 11.89 7.67
C SER A 245 -9.11 11.23 7.93
N GLN A 246 -8.31 11.00 6.87
CA GLN A 246 -7.01 10.35 7.01
C GLN A 246 -5.95 10.93 6.07
N SER A 247 -4.68 10.78 6.47
CA SER A 247 -3.55 11.08 5.60
C SER A 247 -3.62 10.25 4.33
N GLY A 248 -3.24 10.83 3.21
CA GLY A 248 -3.06 10.10 1.97
C GLY A 248 -2.01 8.99 2.11
N ALA A 249 -2.19 7.90 1.36
CA ALA A 249 -1.21 6.83 1.31
C ALA A 249 0.10 7.33 0.69
N PRO A 250 1.24 6.79 1.10
CA PRO A 250 2.52 7.18 0.55
C PRO A 250 2.74 6.59 -0.85
N TYR A 251 3.61 7.24 -1.63
CA TYR A 251 4.11 6.72 -2.90
C TYR A 251 5.57 7.10 -3.10
N THR A 252 6.26 6.35 -3.95
CA THR A 252 7.67 6.55 -4.24
C THR A 252 7.84 7.45 -5.45
N ILE A 253 8.70 8.46 -5.35
CA ILE A 253 9.16 9.27 -6.48
C ILE A 253 10.15 8.44 -7.28
N ARG A 254 10.01 8.41 -8.60
CA ARG A 254 10.83 7.59 -9.51
C ARG A 254 11.59 8.46 -10.49
N TYR A 255 12.70 7.93 -10.99
CA TYR A 255 13.47 8.51 -12.07
C TYR A 255 13.31 7.68 -13.35
N ALA A 256 13.40 8.33 -14.49
CA ALA A 256 13.30 7.68 -15.80
C ALA A 256 14.54 6.84 -16.10
N GLY A 257 14.38 5.77 -16.87
CA GLY A 257 15.46 4.91 -17.29
C GLY A 257 15.91 3.92 -16.22
N ASP A 258 17.12 3.45 -16.37
CA ASP A 258 17.82 2.56 -15.44
C ASP A 258 19.17 3.20 -15.09
N PRO A 259 19.17 4.21 -14.20
CA PRO A 259 20.36 4.97 -13.88
C PRO A 259 21.52 4.13 -13.32
N VAL A 260 21.19 2.99 -12.71
CA VAL A 260 22.16 2.09 -12.06
C VAL A 260 22.51 0.86 -12.88
N GLY A 261 21.84 0.67 -14.01
CA GLY A 261 22.12 -0.45 -14.91
C GLY A 261 21.70 -1.82 -14.40
N TYR A 262 20.65 -1.91 -13.59
CA TYR A 262 20.17 -3.21 -13.08
C TYR A 262 19.38 -4.01 -14.12
N GLY A 263 19.12 -3.43 -15.28
CA GLY A 263 18.29 -4.02 -16.33
C GLY A 263 16.81 -3.83 -16.09
N LEU A 264 16.47 -2.84 -15.28
CA LEU A 264 15.11 -2.52 -14.87
C LEU A 264 14.63 -1.30 -15.68
N GLY A 265 14.17 -1.54 -16.91
CA GLY A 265 13.60 -0.46 -17.72
C GLY A 265 12.34 0.15 -17.11
N VAL A 266 12.05 1.39 -17.48
CA VAL A 266 10.81 2.08 -17.10
C VAL A 266 9.60 1.27 -17.59
N GLY A 267 8.73 0.86 -16.70
CA GLY A 267 7.45 0.24 -17.01
C GLY A 267 7.31 -1.21 -16.57
N ALA A 268 7.82 -2.18 -17.32
CA ALA A 268 7.53 -3.59 -17.07
C ALA A 268 8.38 -4.22 -15.96
N ALA A 269 9.60 -3.78 -15.77
CA ALA A 269 10.53 -4.37 -14.82
C ALA A 269 10.44 -3.77 -13.40
N CYS A 270 9.89 -2.58 -13.26
CA CYS A 270 9.66 -1.94 -11.98
C CYS A 270 8.76 -2.75 -11.04
N ASN A 271 7.90 -3.61 -11.59
CA ASN A 271 6.98 -4.41 -10.79
C ASN A 271 7.63 -5.64 -10.16
N SER A 272 8.78 -6.08 -10.63
CA SER A 272 9.42 -7.31 -10.16
C SER A 272 10.65 -7.09 -9.27
N ARG A 273 11.25 -5.90 -9.24
CA ARG A 273 12.54 -5.68 -8.56
C ARG A 273 12.73 -4.27 -7.99
N GLY A 274 11.65 -3.63 -7.57
CA GLY A 274 11.76 -2.41 -6.76
C GLY A 274 12.52 -1.27 -7.41
N CYS A 275 11.99 -0.67 -8.47
CA CYS A 275 12.37 0.69 -8.87
C CYS A 275 12.19 1.73 -7.76
N GLN A 276 12.08 1.27 -6.55
CA GLN A 276 11.61 2.08 -5.41
C GLN A 276 12.74 2.80 -4.71
N ALA A 277 13.96 2.32 -4.84
CA ALA A 277 15.08 2.91 -4.16
C ALA A 277 15.98 3.76 -5.08
N SER A 278 15.69 3.82 -6.40
CA SER A 278 16.34 4.79 -7.33
C SER A 278 15.99 6.22 -7.00
N THR A 279 15.51 6.49 -5.80
CA THR A 279 15.20 7.84 -5.40
C THR A 279 16.19 8.34 -4.37
N PRO A 280 16.78 9.51 -4.59
CA PRO A 280 17.59 10.18 -3.57
C PRO A 280 16.86 10.31 -2.24
N ASN A 281 15.53 10.35 -2.29
CA ASN A 281 14.66 10.59 -1.15
C ASN A 281 14.23 9.32 -0.40
N GLY A 282 14.50 8.12 -0.96
CA GLY A 282 14.06 6.85 -0.40
C GLY A 282 12.65 6.44 -0.82
N ARG A 283 12.21 5.30 -0.30
CA ARG A 283 10.95 4.65 -0.65
C ARG A 283 9.76 5.30 0.08
N ASN A 284 8.65 5.54 -0.64
CA ASN A 284 7.36 5.98 -0.09
C ASN A 284 7.43 7.30 0.71
N THR A 285 8.27 8.24 0.27
CA THR A 285 8.46 9.54 0.96
C THR A 285 7.49 10.62 0.52
N ALA A 286 6.90 10.51 -0.66
CA ALA A 286 5.81 11.37 -1.10
C ALA A 286 4.44 10.84 -0.63
N ARG A 287 3.45 11.72 -0.49
CA ARG A 287 2.10 11.34 -0.07
C ARG A 287 1.04 11.84 -1.04
N GLY A 288 0.02 11.00 -1.20
CA GLY A 288 -1.20 11.37 -1.87
C GLY A 288 -1.99 12.42 -1.08
N MET A 289 -3.07 12.88 -1.68
CA MET A 289 -3.96 13.83 -1.04
C MET A 289 -4.59 13.25 0.24
N PHE A 290 -4.99 14.14 1.13
CA PHE A 290 -5.76 13.81 2.31
C PHE A 290 -7.13 13.28 1.91
N ILE A 291 -7.52 12.14 2.47
CA ILE A 291 -8.81 11.49 2.21
C ILE A 291 -9.79 11.97 3.26
N ASN A 292 -10.94 12.48 2.82
CA ASN A 292 -11.95 13.04 3.69
C ASN A 292 -13.35 12.80 3.12
N TYR A 293 -14.22 12.20 3.90
CA TYR A 293 -15.62 12.04 3.53
C TYR A 293 -16.54 12.06 4.76
N ALA A 294 -17.79 12.34 4.52
CA ALA A 294 -18.86 12.27 5.51
C ALA A 294 -20.11 11.69 4.88
N ASP A 295 -20.77 10.81 5.62
CA ASP A 295 -22.08 10.29 5.30
C ASP A 295 -23.10 10.81 6.31
N LEU A 296 -24.26 11.23 5.85
CA LEU A 296 -25.33 11.82 6.64
C LEU A 296 -26.61 11.00 6.45
N THR A 297 -27.26 10.69 7.55
CA THR A 297 -28.60 10.07 7.58
C THR A 297 -29.57 10.97 8.31
N MET A 298 -30.71 11.22 7.70
CA MET A 298 -31.87 11.88 8.33
C MET A 298 -33.05 10.93 8.36
N GLY A 299 -33.59 10.67 9.53
CA GLY A 299 -34.75 9.83 9.74
C GLY A 299 -35.87 10.60 10.39
N LYS A 300 -37.11 10.34 10.01
CA LYS A 300 -38.32 10.88 10.59
C LYS A 300 -39.31 9.76 10.86
N GLN A 301 -39.82 9.68 12.08
CA GLN A 301 -40.85 8.74 12.45
C GLN A 301 -42.18 9.45 12.63
N PHE A 302 -43.24 8.90 12.05
CA PHE A 302 -44.62 9.31 12.19
C PHE A 302 -45.44 8.20 12.84
N GLN A 303 -46.19 8.55 13.88
CA GLN A 303 -47.16 7.63 14.48
C GLN A 303 -48.52 7.85 13.78
N VAL A 304 -49.11 6.79 13.28
CA VAL A 304 -50.42 6.80 12.59
C VAL A 304 -51.31 5.78 13.27
N GLY A 305 -52.03 6.19 14.32
CA GLY A 305 -52.80 5.27 15.18
C GLY A 305 -51.86 4.32 15.92
N ALA A 306 -52.05 3.01 15.76
CA ALA A 306 -51.17 1.97 16.31
C ALA A 306 -49.89 1.74 15.47
N ASP A 307 -49.91 2.17 14.21
CA ASP A 307 -48.88 1.91 13.22
C ASP A 307 -47.81 2.98 13.21
N ARG A 308 -46.67 2.65 12.60
CA ARG A 308 -45.50 3.55 12.52
C ARG A 308 -45.00 3.61 11.06
N ILE A 309 -44.82 4.84 10.58
CA ILE A 309 -44.14 5.11 9.30
C ILE A 309 -42.82 5.77 9.59
N GLU A 310 -41.75 5.25 8.99
CA GLU A 310 -40.38 5.78 9.11
C GLU A 310 -39.90 6.17 7.70
N PHE A 311 -39.61 7.45 7.50
CA PHE A 311 -38.90 7.96 6.36
C PHE A 311 -37.41 8.11 6.70
N ARG A 312 -36.50 7.69 5.78
CA ARG A 312 -35.08 7.86 5.90
C ARG A 312 -34.48 8.39 4.60
N ALA A 313 -33.61 9.36 4.71
CA ALA A 313 -32.79 9.90 3.63
C ALA A 313 -31.32 9.76 4.02
N ASP A 314 -30.54 9.09 3.19
CA ASP A 314 -29.09 8.94 3.34
C ASP A 314 -28.40 9.73 2.23
N VAL A 315 -27.35 10.45 2.60
CA VAL A 315 -26.45 11.15 1.68
C VAL A 315 -25.04 10.64 1.92
N PHE A 316 -24.53 9.88 0.98
CA PHE A 316 -23.16 9.39 1.01
C PHE A 316 -22.23 10.40 0.37
N THR A 317 -21.05 10.54 0.92
CA THR A 317 -20.01 11.48 0.46
C THR A 317 -20.55 12.92 0.35
N VAL A 318 -21.13 13.44 1.43
CA VAL A 318 -21.86 14.73 1.50
C VAL A 318 -21.09 15.87 0.83
N PHE A 319 -19.76 15.95 1.04
CA PHE A 319 -18.91 17.02 0.49
C PHE A 319 -18.54 16.80 -0.97
N ASN A 320 -18.80 15.63 -1.53
CA ASN A 320 -18.43 15.24 -2.90
C ASN A 320 -16.95 15.45 -3.22
N ASN A 321 -16.07 15.21 -2.25
CA ASN A 321 -14.63 15.35 -2.40
C ASN A 321 -14.08 14.28 -3.33
N GLN A 322 -13.13 14.66 -4.18
CA GLN A 322 -12.34 13.72 -4.93
C GLN A 322 -11.28 13.11 -4.00
N ASN A 323 -11.55 11.91 -3.51
CA ASN A 323 -10.61 11.13 -2.69
C ASN A 323 -9.79 10.23 -3.62
N LEU A 324 -8.63 10.70 -4.06
CA LEU A 324 -7.83 10.03 -5.09
C LEU A 324 -6.78 9.10 -4.47
N LEU A 325 -6.60 7.92 -5.09
CA LEU A 325 -5.59 6.95 -4.67
C LEU A 325 -4.17 7.46 -4.95
N ALA A 326 -3.24 7.20 -4.04
CA ALA A 326 -1.83 7.57 -4.19
C ALA A 326 -1.17 6.98 -5.46
N GLY A 327 -1.57 5.78 -5.88
CA GLY A 327 -1.07 5.13 -7.09
C GLY A 327 -1.43 5.83 -8.41
N GLY A 328 -2.36 6.81 -8.38
CA GLY A 328 -2.73 7.62 -9.55
C GLY A 328 -1.84 8.85 -9.76
N TYR A 329 -0.90 9.15 -8.86
CA TYR A 329 0.02 10.27 -9.04
C TYR A 329 1.11 9.94 -10.06
N ILE A 330 1.41 10.88 -10.94
CA ILE A 330 2.54 10.82 -11.86
C ILE A 330 3.80 11.08 -11.03
N ASN A 331 4.50 10.02 -10.70
CA ASN A 331 5.62 10.03 -9.76
C ASN A 331 7.01 9.98 -10.44
N LEU A 332 7.05 10.10 -11.77
CA LEU A 332 8.27 10.06 -12.55
C LEU A 332 8.84 11.47 -12.69
N VAL A 333 10.04 11.72 -12.15
CA VAL A 333 10.75 12.98 -12.29
C VAL A 333 11.11 13.22 -13.76
N GLY A 334 11.00 14.47 -14.23
CA GLY A 334 11.18 14.81 -15.64
C GLY A 334 9.93 14.67 -16.50
N ASN A 335 8.86 14.06 -16.02
CA ASN A 335 7.58 14.09 -16.69
C ASN A 335 6.95 15.50 -16.52
N PRO A 336 6.49 16.16 -17.60
CA PRO A 336 5.87 17.51 -17.51
C PRO A 336 4.66 17.57 -16.57
N ARG A 337 4.04 16.44 -16.28
CA ARG A 337 2.89 16.33 -15.37
C ARG A 337 3.28 15.72 -14.01
N PHE A 338 4.56 15.76 -13.64
CA PHE A 338 5.03 15.26 -12.35
C PHE A 338 4.23 15.86 -11.19
N GLY A 339 3.84 15.01 -10.25
CA GLY A 339 3.02 15.40 -9.10
C GLY A 339 1.53 15.60 -9.38
N GLN A 340 1.09 15.54 -10.63
CA GLN A 340 -0.33 15.58 -10.98
C GLN A 340 -0.95 14.18 -10.87
N HIS A 341 -2.25 14.15 -10.59
CA HIS A 341 -3.02 12.91 -10.58
C HIS A 341 -3.65 12.64 -11.95
N THR A 342 -3.65 11.39 -12.39
CA THR A 342 -4.24 10.97 -13.68
C THR A 342 -5.76 11.02 -13.73
N GLY A 343 -6.43 11.17 -12.58
CA GLY A 343 -7.88 11.35 -12.46
C GLY A 343 -8.72 10.07 -12.40
N GLY A 344 -8.15 8.92 -12.74
CA GLY A 344 -8.95 7.69 -12.93
C GLY A 344 -9.20 6.81 -11.71
N SER A 345 -8.67 7.13 -10.54
CA SER A 345 -8.68 6.22 -9.39
C SER A 345 -9.17 6.93 -8.13
N ALA A 346 -10.47 7.07 -7.98
CA ALA A 346 -11.09 7.56 -6.74
C ALA A 346 -11.22 6.42 -5.71
N VAL A 347 -11.01 6.74 -4.42
CA VAL A 347 -11.22 5.79 -3.31
C VAL A 347 -12.71 5.53 -3.10
N LEU A 348 -13.54 6.53 -3.36
CA LEU A 348 -14.98 6.53 -3.10
C LEU A 348 -15.74 7.04 -4.32
N PRO A 349 -16.99 6.57 -4.50
CA PRO A 349 -17.87 7.13 -5.54
C PRO A 349 -18.21 8.60 -5.24
N SER A 350 -18.70 9.28 -6.24
CA SER A 350 -19.33 10.60 -6.11
C SER A 350 -20.51 10.55 -5.14
N ARG A 351 -20.99 11.71 -4.71
CA ARG A 351 -22.17 11.84 -3.83
C ARG A 351 -23.35 11.04 -4.34
N GLN A 352 -23.96 10.27 -3.44
CA GLN A 352 -25.12 9.45 -3.72
C GLN A 352 -26.23 9.75 -2.71
N PHE A 353 -27.47 9.60 -3.15
CA PHE A 353 -28.66 9.75 -2.31
C PHE A 353 -29.43 8.44 -2.28
N GLN A 354 -29.89 8.06 -1.11
CA GLN A 354 -30.79 6.92 -0.94
C GLN A 354 -31.97 7.34 -0.07
N PHE A 355 -33.17 6.94 -0.46
CA PHE A 355 -34.39 7.17 0.29
C PHE A 355 -35.05 5.84 0.64
N ALA A 356 -35.57 5.74 1.84
CA ALA A 356 -36.30 4.56 2.30
C ALA A 356 -37.59 4.99 3.03
N LEU A 357 -38.62 4.23 2.82
CA LEU A 357 -39.89 4.32 3.54
C LEU A 357 -40.21 2.97 4.15
N THR A 358 -40.38 2.91 5.45
CA THR A 358 -40.73 1.70 6.17
C THR A 358 -42.04 1.88 6.88
N TYR A 359 -43.00 0.97 6.64
CA TYR A 359 -44.24 0.90 7.36
C TYR A 359 -44.24 -0.32 8.30
N ARG A 360 -44.62 -0.09 9.54
CA ARG A 360 -44.74 -1.12 10.56
C ARG A 360 -46.14 -1.10 11.12
N PHE A 361 -46.84 -2.18 11.02
CA PHE A 361 -48.20 -2.45 11.48
C PHE A 361 -48.17 -3.44 12.65
#